data_7ad347d8a02b770df37ba0b0225add4a
#
_entry.id   7ad347d8a02b770df37ba0b0225add4a
#
_cell.length_a   1.000
_cell.length_b   1.000
_cell.length_c   1.000
_cell.angle_alpha   90.00
_cell.angle_beta   90.00
_cell.angle_gamma   90.00
#
_symmetry.space_group_name_H-M   'P 1'
#
loop_
_entity.id
_entity.type
_entity.pdbx_description
1 polymer ?
#
loop_
_entity_poly.entity_id
_entity_poly.type
_entity_poly.pdbx_seq_one_letter_code
_entity_poly.pdbx_strand_id
1 'polypeptide(L)'
;MKGDCTEMKKLLVVIDMQNDFVDGSLGTEEAMKIVPEVQARIEQHKSEGQEVVFTMDTHYDNYLETLEGKNLPVEHCKKETEGWQLCSPLSGYEGKRFEKPTFGSVELAAYARDKDYDSIELVG
;
A
#
# COMPACT_ATOMS: atom_id res chain seq x y z
N MET A 1 22.96 11.09 20.47
CA MET A 1 22.41 10.79 19.98
C MET A 1 21.61 9.91 20.21
N LYS A 2 21.15 9.80 20.23
CA LYS A 2 20.36 9.16 20.53
C LYS A 2 20.48 7.93 20.44
N GLY A 3 20.18 7.45 21.07
CA GLY A 3 20.26 6.13 21.27
C GLY A 3 20.23 5.36 20.08
N ASP A 4 21.02 5.75 19.25
CA ASP A 4 21.03 5.15 18.05
C ASP A 4 21.09 3.71 18.08
N CYS A 5 21.91 3.17 18.87
CA CYS A 5 22.06 1.73 18.91
C CYS A 5 20.84 1.03 19.50
N THR A 6 19.97 1.77 20.15
CA THR A 6 18.75 1.19 20.70
C THR A 6 17.53 1.48 19.84
N GLU A 7 17.69 2.28 18.80
CA GLU A 7 16.57 2.56 17.95
C GLU A 7 16.29 1.40 17.01
N MET A 8 15.05 1.02 16.91
CA MET A 8 14.63 -0.02 15.99
C MET A 8 14.41 0.58 14.62
N LYS A 9 14.78 -0.17 13.60
CA LYS A 9 14.52 0.20 12.22
C LYS A 9 13.20 -0.44 11.82
N LYS A 10 12.18 0.38 11.61
CA LYS A 10 10.82 -0.09 11.35
C LYS A 10 10.37 0.28 9.96
N LEU A 11 9.57 -0.59 9.37
CA LEU A 11 8.94 -0.34 8.08
C LEU A 11 7.44 -0.48 8.23
N LEU A 12 6.71 0.51 7.74
CA LEU A 12 5.26 0.42 7.61
C LEU A 12 4.93 0.19 6.15
N VAL A 13 4.18 -0.86 5.87
CA VAL A 13 3.71 -1.17 4.52
C VAL A 13 2.22 -0.89 4.47
N VAL A 14 1.84 0.10 3.66
CA VAL A 14 0.44 0.46 3.44
C VAL A 14 -0.02 -0.30 2.20
N ILE A 15 -0.96 -1.23 2.39
CA ILE A 15 -1.35 -2.18 1.36
C ILE A 15 -2.60 -1.73 0.65
N ASP A 16 -2.45 -1.42 -0.65
CA ASP A 16 -3.57 -1.24 -1.59
C ASP A 16 -4.64 -0.24 -1.15
N MET A 17 -4.23 0.85 -0.50
CA MET A 17 -5.19 1.89 -0.10
C MET A 17 -5.50 2.82 -1.26
N GLN A 18 -5.99 2.22 -2.33
CA GLN A 18 -6.32 2.88 -3.58
C GLN A 18 -7.81 3.19 -3.63
N ASN A 19 -8.20 4.16 -4.46
CA ASN A 19 -9.59 4.60 -4.52
C ASN A 19 -10.57 3.45 -4.78
N ASP A 20 -10.23 2.53 -5.70
CA ASP A 20 -11.14 1.43 -6.02
C ASP A 20 -11.42 0.50 -4.84
N PHE A 21 -10.47 0.37 -3.91
CA PHE A 21 -10.65 -0.46 -2.73
C PHE A 21 -11.28 0.30 -1.56
N VAL A 22 -11.22 1.62 -1.58
CA VAL A 22 -11.75 2.44 -0.48
C VAL A 22 -13.21 2.82 -0.75
N ASP A 23 -13.47 3.49 -1.87
CA ASP A 23 -14.82 3.95 -2.20
C ASP A 23 -15.17 3.74 -3.68
N GLY A 24 -14.35 3.04 -4.44
CA GLY A 24 -14.59 2.77 -5.85
C GLY A 24 -15.27 1.43 -6.09
N SER A 25 -14.90 0.76 -7.17
CA SER A 25 -15.60 -0.45 -7.64
C SER A 25 -15.59 -1.61 -6.64
N LEU A 26 -14.59 -1.68 -5.78
CA LEU A 26 -14.49 -2.70 -4.73
C LEU A 26 -14.50 -2.07 -3.33
N GLY A 27 -14.99 -0.83 -3.20
CA GLY A 27 -14.98 -0.12 -1.93
C GLY A 27 -15.98 -0.66 -0.93
N THR A 28 -15.70 -0.47 0.36
CA THR A 28 -16.57 -0.87 1.44
C THR A 28 -16.58 0.21 2.52
N GLU A 29 -17.61 0.19 3.38
CA GLU A 29 -17.65 1.12 4.51
C GLU A 29 -16.48 0.86 5.45
N GLU A 30 -16.12 -0.40 5.66
CA GLU A 30 -15.00 -0.77 6.51
C GLU A 30 -13.69 -0.20 5.98
N ALA A 31 -13.48 -0.26 4.68
CA ALA A 31 -12.27 0.29 4.07
C ALA A 31 -12.23 1.81 4.27
N MET A 32 -13.37 2.49 4.13
CA MET A 32 -13.43 3.93 4.34
C MET A 32 -13.13 4.29 5.79
N LYS A 33 -13.60 3.47 6.73
CA LYS A 33 -13.43 3.73 8.16
C LYS A 33 -11.99 3.58 8.62
N ILE A 34 -11.20 2.72 7.97
CA ILE A 34 -9.81 2.54 8.39
C ILE A 34 -8.87 3.62 7.85
N VAL A 35 -9.30 4.42 6.89
CA VAL A 35 -8.43 5.46 6.30
C VAL A 35 -7.82 6.38 7.36
N PRO A 36 -8.60 6.93 8.32
CA PRO A 36 -7.99 7.77 9.36
C PRO A 36 -6.98 7.03 10.22
N GLU A 37 -7.21 5.75 10.48
CA GLU A 37 -6.29 4.94 11.27
C GLU A 37 -4.99 4.70 10.52
N VAL A 38 -5.09 4.39 9.23
CA VAL A 38 -3.91 4.21 8.38
C VAL A 38 -3.13 5.52 8.33
N GLN A 39 -3.83 6.64 8.18
CA GLN A 39 -3.19 7.94 8.15
C GLN A 39 -2.44 8.22 9.45
N ALA A 40 -3.05 7.90 10.59
CA ALA A 40 -2.41 8.10 11.89
C ALA A 40 -1.13 7.25 12.02
N ARG A 41 -1.15 6.00 11.51
CA ARG A 41 0.03 5.15 11.56
C ARG A 41 1.15 5.70 10.67
N ILE A 42 0.80 6.23 9.49
CA ILE A 42 1.78 6.86 8.60
C ILE A 42 2.43 8.06 9.31
N GLU A 43 1.60 8.91 9.90
CA GLU A 43 2.10 10.10 10.59
C GLU A 43 3.02 9.71 11.75
N GLN A 44 2.67 8.68 12.51
CA GLN A 44 3.49 8.22 13.61
C GLN A 44 4.86 7.74 13.12
N HIS A 45 4.88 6.91 12.07
CA HIS A 45 6.15 6.41 11.55
C HIS A 45 7.02 7.54 11.01
N LYS A 46 6.41 8.48 10.28
CA LYS A 46 7.17 9.61 9.73
C LYS A 46 7.70 10.52 10.82
N SER A 47 6.93 10.74 11.87
CA SER A 47 7.39 11.59 12.99
C SER A 47 8.54 10.94 13.74
N GLU A 48 8.66 9.63 13.69
CA GLU A 48 9.75 8.90 14.33
C GLU A 48 10.93 8.66 13.38
N GLY A 49 10.87 9.21 12.19
CA GLY A 49 11.94 9.01 11.20
C GLY A 49 11.95 7.61 10.58
N GLN A 50 10.86 6.86 10.72
CA GLN A 50 10.78 5.52 10.17
C GLN A 50 10.24 5.53 8.75
N GLU A 51 10.48 4.46 8.02
CA GLU A 51 10.11 4.41 6.61
C GLU A 51 8.70 3.89 6.39
N VAL A 52 8.03 4.47 5.39
CA VAL A 52 6.69 4.05 4.96
C VAL A 52 6.74 3.79 3.47
N VAL A 53 6.22 2.63 3.06
CA VAL A 53 6.08 2.29 1.64
C VAL A 53 4.64 1.91 1.36
N PHE A 54 4.26 1.94 0.09
CA PHE A 54 2.89 1.69 -0.34
C PHE A 54 2.88 0.62 -1.41
N THR A 55 1.94 -0.31 -1.34
CA THR A 55 1.72 -1.22 -2.45
C THR A 55 0.52 -0.73 -3.26
N MET A 56 0.56 -0.96 -4.56
CA MET A 56 -0.50 -0.56 -5.46
C MET A 56 -0.83 -1.73 -6.38
N ASP A 57 -2.00 -2.33 -6.15
CA ASP A 57 -2.52 -3.35 -7.03
C ASP A 57 -2.67 -2.70 -8.41
N THR A 58 -2.14 -3.32 -9.45
CA THR A 58 -2.03 -2.68 -10.75
C THR A 58 -2.47 -3.64 -11.83
N HIS A 59 -3.52 -3.27 -12.54
CA HIS A 59 -4.06 -4.09 -13.63
C HIS A 59 -4.06 -3.28 -14.93
N TYR A 60 -4.29 -3.99 -16.02
CA TYR A 60 -4.24 -3.41 -17.35
C TYR A 60 -5.53 -3.73 -18.10
N ASP A 61 -5.63 -3.27 -19.33
CA ASP A 61 -6.86 -3.47 -20.12
C ASP A 61 -7.25 -4.92 -20.32
N ASN A 62 -6.28 -5.84 -20.20
CA ASN A 62 -6.56 -7.26 -20.36
C ASN A 62 -6.95 -7.95 -19.03
N TYR A 63 -7.34 -7.19 -18.02
CA TYR A 63 -7.62 -7.75 -16.70
C TYR A 63 -8.60 -8.92 -16.75
N LEU A 64 -9.68 -8.80 -17.50
CA LEU A 64 -10.71 -9.85 -17.56
C LEU A 64 -10.21 -11.14 -18.20
N GLU A 65 -9.09 -11.08 -18.90
CA GLU A 65 -8.48 -12.26 -19.53
C GLU A 65 -7.48 -12.95 -18.60
N THR A 66 -7.15 -12.33 -17.48
CA THR A 66 -6.23 -12.91 -16.51
C THR A 66 -6.96 -13.92 -15.62
N LEU A 67 -6.19 -14.77 -14.93
CA LEU A 67 -6.78 -15.74 -14.00
C LEU A 67 -7.56 -15.01 -12.90
N GLU A 68 -7.00 -13.93 -12.36
CA GLU A 68 -7.68 -13.15 -11.34
C GLU A 68 -8.99 -12.55 -11.88
N GLY A 69 -8.97 -12.03 -13.10
CA GLY A 69 -10.15 -11.45 -13.72
C GLY A 69 -11.25 -12.47 -13.99
N LYS A 70 -10.86 -13.72 -14.21
CA LYS A 70 -11.84 -14.79 -14.40
C LYS A 70 -12.50 -15.16 -13.08
N ASN A 71 -11.78 -15.06 -11.98
CA ASN A 71 -12.30 -15.36 -10.64
C ASN A 71 -13.04 -14.19 -10.03
N LEU A 72 -12.63 -12.97 -10.34
CA LEU A 72 -13.26 -11.74 -9.85
C LEU A 72 -13.44 -10.81 -11.06
N PRO A 73 -14.54 -10.94 -11.80
CA PRO A 73 -14.72 -10.18 -13.05
C PRO A 73 -15.19 -8.75 -12.81
N VAL A 74 -14.50 -8.04 -11.92
CA VAL A 74 -14.75 -6.63 -11.66
C VAL A 74 -13.44 -5.89 -11.95
N GLU A 75 -13.42 -5.11 -13.01
CA GLU A 75 -12.21 -4.33 -13.33
C GLU A 75 -11.97 -3.30 -12.24
N HIS A 76 -10.74 -3.23 -11.78
CA HIS A 76 -10.34 -2.30 -10.73
C HIS A 76 -8.86 -2.01 -10.83
N CYS A 77 -8.43 -0.89 -10.27
CA CYS A 77 -7.02 -0.50 -10.18
C CYS A 77 -6.30 -0.63 -11.51
N LYS A 78 -6.95 -0.23 -12.60
CA LYS A 78 -6.31 -0.21 -13.90
C LYS A 78 -5.32 0.95 -13.94
N LYS A 79 -4.09 0.66 -14.35
CA LYS A 79 -2.98 1.61 -14.26
C LYS A 79 -3.35 2.96 -14.85
N GLU A 80 -2.99 4.02 -14.11
CA GLU A 80 -3.20 5.42 -14.47
C GLU A 80 -4.66 5.88 -14.46
N THR A 81 -5.59 5.06 -14.01
CA THR A 81 -6.95 5.52 -13.78
C THR A 81 -7.06 6.13 -12.38
N GLU A 82 -8.12 6.90 -12.14
CA GLU A 82 -8.36 7.49 -10.83
C GLU A 82 -8.52 6.42 -9.76
N GLY A 83 -9.19 5.31 -10.10
CA GLY A 83 -9.38 4.21 -9.15
C GLY A 83 -8.08 3.55 -8.71
N TRP A 84 -7.06 3.60 -9.55
CA TRP A 84 -5.73 3.04 -9.25
C TRP A 84 -4.95 3.93 -8.27
N GLN A 85 -5.21 5.22 -8.22
CA GLN A 85 -4.47 6.15 -7.38
C GLN A 85 -4.72 5.86 -5.89
N LEU A 86 -3.76 6.21 -5.04
CA LEU A 86 -3.97 6.16 -3.60
C LEU A 86 -5.14 7.08 -3.24
N CYS A 87 -5.91 6.69 -2.23
CA CYS A 87 -7.03 7.51 -1.80
C CYS A 87 -6.52 8.88 -1.34
N SER A 88 -7.38 9.89 -1.49
CA SER A 88 -6.98 11.29 -1.34
C SER A 88 -6.22 11.60 -0.05
N PRO A 89 -6.66 11.16 1.14
CA PRO A 89 -5.91 11.47 2.36
C PRO A 89 -4.51 10.91 2.39
N LEU A 90 -4.20 9.88 1.59
CA LEU A 90 -2.90 9.23 1.59
C LEU A 90 -2.04 9.60 0.41
N SER A 91 -2.62 10.19 -0.63
CA SER A 91 -1.91 10.41 -1.89
C SER A 91 -0.76 11.40 -1.79
N GLY A 92 -0.80 12.29 -0.80
CA GLY A 92 0.24 13.30 -0.61
C GLY A 92 1.45 12.84 0.18
N TYR A 93 1.41 11.66 0.76
CA TYR A 93 2.56 11.18 1.53
C TYR A 93 3.67 10.69 0.62
N GLU A 94 4.89 10.98 1.01
CA GLU A 94 6.06 10.48 0.30
C GLU A 94 6.34 9.04 0.75
N GLY A 95 6.84 8.24 -0.15
CA GLY A 95 7.19 6.85 0.12
C GLY A 95 7.23 6.07 -1.19
N LYS A 96 8.08 5.04 -1.21
CA LYS A 96 8.21 4.22 -2.41
C LYS A 96 6.91 3.46 -2.65
N ARG A 97 6.49 3.41 -3.91
CA ARG A 97 5.28 2.71 -4.31
C ARG A 97 5.67 1.47 -5.10
N PHE A 98 5.14 0.32 -4.68
CA PHE A 98 5.40 -0.95 -5.35
C PHE A 98 4.14 -1.35 -6.11
N GLU A 99 4.20 -1.31 -7.42
CA GLU A 99 3.10 -1.75 -8.27
C GLU A 99 3.15 -3.26 -8.37
N LYS A 100 2.01 -3.91 -8.19
CA LYS A 100 1.95 -5.37 -8.25
C LYS A 100 0.75 -5.81 -9.09
N PRO A 101 0.98 -6.63 -10.11
CA PRO A 101 -0.13 -7.14 -10.95
C PRO A 101 -0.81 -8.35 -10.33
N THR A 102 -0.27 -8.89 -9.23
CA THR A 102 -0.81 -10.04 -8.52
C THR A 102 -0.85 -9.73 -7.03
N PHE A 103 -1.30 -10.68 -6.22
CA PHE A 103 -1.46 -10.46 -4.79
C PHE A 103 -0.14 -10.17 -4.06
N GLY A 104 0.97 -10.74 -4.50
CA GLY A 104 2.23 -10.53 -3.84
C GLY A 104 3.14 -9.59 -4.60
N SER A 105 4.20 -9.16 -3.95
CA SER A 105 5.21 -8.31 -4.57
C SER A 105 6.59 -8.86 -4.26
N VAL A 106 7.26 -9.38 -5.29
CA VAL A 106 8.64 -9.84 -5.17
C VAL A 106 9.56 -8.66 -4.91
N GLU A 107 9.28 -7.52 -5.54
CA GLU A 107 10.08 -6.32 -5.38
C GLU A 107 10.03 -5.82 -3.93
N LEU A 108 8.83 -5.82 -3.32
CA LEU A 108 8.70 -5.41 -1.93
C LEU A 108 9.43 -6.37 -1.01
N ALA A 109 9.31 -7.68 -1.25
CA ALA A 109 9.98 -8.67 -0.42
C ALA A 109 11.50 -8.49 -0.47
N ALA A 110 12.05 -8.27 -1.66
CA ALA A 110 13.48 -8.04 -1.81
C ALA A 110 13.90 -6.73 -1.14
N TYR A 111 13.10 -5.68 -1.29
CA TYR A 111 13.38 -4.39 -0.67
C TYR A 111 13.45 -4.52 0.85
N ALA A 112 12.46 -5.20 1.44
CA ALA A 112 12.40 -5.35 2.89
C ALA A 112 13.59 -6.17 3.40
N ARG A 113 13.96 -7.24 2.69
CA ARG A 113 15.08 -8.08 3.07
C ARG A 113 16.39 -7.33 3.00
N ASP A 114 16.60 -6.55 1.92
CA ASP A 114 17.87 -5.88 1.70
C ASP A 114 18.10 -4.72 2.66
N LYS A 115 17.02 -4.12 3.17
CA LYS A 115 17.10 -3.01 4.11
C LYS A 115 17.25 -3.45 5.56
N ASP A 116 17.01 -4.73 5.84
CA ASP A 116 17.26 -5.31 7.16
C ASP A 116 16.50 -4.61 8.29
N TYR A 117 15.19 -4.54 8.16
CA TYR A 117 14.34 -3.92 9.18
C TYR A 117 14.20 -4.80 10.42
N ASP A 118 14.12 -4.15 11.59
CA ASP A 118 13.87 -4.85 12.85
C ASP A 118 12.42 -5.29 12.96
N SER A 119 11.50 -4.52 12.41
CA SER A 119 10.09 -4.90 12.40
C SER A 119 9.41 -4.36 11.15
N ILE A 120 8.37 -5.05 10.72
CA ILE A 120 7.56 -4.65 9.58
C ILE A 120 6.11 -4.72 10.01
N GLU A 121 5.40 -3.61 9.85
CA GLU A 121 3.97 -3.54 10.16
C GLU A 121 3.20 -3.40 8.87
N LEU A 122 2.10 -4.14 8.74
CA LEU A 122 1.23 -4.09 7.57
C LEU A 122 -0.09 -3.45 7.95
N VAL A 123 -0.56 -2.50 7.16
CA VAL A 123 -1.86 -1.86 7.35
C VAL A 123 -2.56 -1.73 6.01
N GLY A 124 -3.88 -1.67 6.05
CA GLY A 124 -4.67 -1.53 4.82
C GLY A 124 -5.69 -2.60 4.51
#